data_c7feab0309e925c8ab980e5a17229bd5
#
_entry.id   c7feab0309e925c8ab980e5a17229bd5
#
_cell.length_a   1.000
_cell.length_b   1.000
_cell.length_c   1.000
_cell.angle_alpha   90.00
_cell.angle_beta   90.00
_cell.angle_gamma   90.00
#
_symmetry.space_group_name_H-M   'P 1'
#
loop_
_entity.id
_entity.type
_entity.pdbx_description
1 polymer ?
#
loop_
_entity_poly.entity_id
_entity_poly.type
_entity_poly.pdbx_seq_one_letter_code
_entity_poly.pdbx_strand_id
1 'polypeptide(L)'
;MEVMDYSGEAPEIEGADEDHSEESDNNDNDGNAVEIATPIEIPVEDTKNDDDDESKAKKAKETTTDESEVDSDQSCPICMDLWTSSGEHRLCCLRCGHLFGHSCLLRWLHSCASANRRCPQCNRKATVKDIRMLYAKKLTSIDTSELDKLKEQVNKVTTEKNRIEMELSKYALRQKLFEQQVASMQNRITELESQQLEISIHSNQNISKHMVKKFHLDRSIEICKDGGCRVLDYNPWYGFLVVSQKSTNALFSGYGIKKIDSEKFQPRQFIFLHSQAIRDIMFNATQQSLLLSVGFDKCAKLMDIQNHIIVHTYQTDYPLWSCCWSGDNPNIFFTGAQNGSITQFDIRQTSGAIETLDSPGDRSPVVSLATVPSNPNSGISRGGFIACRLNTCYAYEQKESKYVPKQIFLEGPFVSVCYDEKNNHALISSRPNARQPHARHIVCTIEKGNDETAICNVVHAFHAGNSQQLLSRPCYINVENDTLVAAHQESTSSISLWSISTGKQINSLPVSDPVVDMCAVDVNSNLFLATLSAKKVRIYSHG
;
A
#
# COMPACT_ATOMS: atom_id res chain seq x y z
N MET A 1 11.77 -41.64 18.37
CA MET A 1 12.52 -40.44 17.95
C MET A 1 11.71 -39.89 16.79
N GLU A 2 10.73 -39.09 17.17
CA GLU A 2 9.62 -38.61 16.33
C GLU A 2 10.11 -37.57 15.34
N VAL A 3 9.71 -37.76 14.11
CA VAL A 3 9.91 -36.84 13.01
C VAL A 3 8.81 -35.77 13.14
N MET A 4 9.17 -34.57 13.56
CA MET A 4 8.25 -33.43 13.52
C MET A 4 8.17 -32.90 12.10
N ASP A 5 7.03 -33.13 11.51
CA ASP A 5 6.57 -32.58 10.25
C ASP A 5 6.06 -31.14 10.52
N TYR A 6 6.81 -30.13 10.11
CA TYR A 6 6.38 -28.73 10.19
C TYR A 6 5.71 -28.31 8.88
N SER A 7 4.49 -28.78 8.69
CA SER A 7 3.50 -28.05 7.89
C SER A 7 2.88 -27.00 8.83
N GLY A 8 3.33 -25.75 8.75
CA GLY A 8 2.82 -24.66 9.57
C GLY A 8 1.42 -24.26 9.14
N GLU A 9 0.42 -24.77 9.83
CA GLU A 9 -0.93 -24.25 9.83
C GLU A 9 -0.99 -22.99 10.71
N ALA A 10 -1.71 -21.99 10.21
CA ALA A 10 -2.04 -20.79 10.96
C ALA A 10 -3.15 -21.15 12.00
N PRO A 11 -3.21 -20.48 13.17
CA PRO A 11 -4.23 -20.78 14.17
C PRO A 11 -5.62 -20.34 13.70
N GLU A 12 -6.56 -21.26 13.75
CA GLU A 12 -8.00 -21.04 13.65
C GLU A 12 -8.50 -20.34 14.92
N ILE A 13 -9.35 -19.33 14.73
CA ILE A 13 -10.11 -18.69 15.80
C ILE A 13 -11.47 -19.38 15.83
N GLU A 14 -11.75 -20.08 16.92
CA GLU A 14 -13.05 -20.63 17.26
C GLU A 14 -14.09 -19.51 17.41
N GLY A 15 -15.20 -19.62 16.71
CA GLY A 15 -16.43 -18.86 16.91
C GLY A 15 -17.61 -19.81 17.08
N ALA A 16 -18.32 -19.64 18.17
CA ALA A 16 -19.37 -20.46 18.73
C ALA A 16 -20.58 -20.67 17.81
N ASP A 17 -21.16 -21.86 17.95
CA ASP A 17 -22.40 -22.35 17.40
C ASP A 17 -23.61 -21.57 17.88
N GLU A 18 -24.59 -21.34 16.99
CA GLU A 18 -26.02 -21.41 17.31
C GLU A 18 -26.79 -21.98 16.11
N ASP A 19 -27.48 -23.05 16.42
CA ASP A 19 -28.40 -23.88 15.70
C ASP A 19 -29.64 -23.11 15.22
N HIS A 20 -30.16 -23.35 14.01
CA HIS A 20 -31.55 -23.69 13.74
C HIS A 20 -31.81 -24.14 12.30
N SER A 21 -32.44 -25.28 12.25
CA SER A 21 -33.14 -26.13 11.31
C SER A 21 -33.89 -25.51 10.13
N GLU A 22 -33.75 -26.23 8.97
CA GLU A 22 -34.78 -26.73 8.02
C GLU A 22 -35.78 -25.74 7.36
N GLU A 23 -35.84 -25.72 6.06
CA GLU A 23 -36.63 -26.57 5.15
C GLU A 23 -36.39 -26.22 3.66
N SER A 24 -36.53 -27.25 2.85
CA SER A 24 -36.50 -27.34 1.41
C SER A 24 -37.53 -26.48 0.66
N ASP A 25 -37.26 -26.04 -0.56
CA ASP A 25 -37.91 -26.56 -1.77
C ASP A 25 -37.39 -25.91 -3.08
N ASN A 26 -37.44 -26.73 -4.11
CA ASN A 26 -37.18 -26.59 -5.52
C ASN A 26 -37.80 -25.34 -6.23
N ASN A 27 -37.19 -24.77 -7.23
CA ASN A 27 -37.43 -25.01 -8.66
C ASN A 27 -36.94 -23.87 -9.58
N ASP A 28 -36.31 -24.30 -10.63
CA ASP A 28 -36.34 -23.84 -12.03
C ASP A 28 -36.09 -22.38 -12.46
N ASN A 29 -34.99 -22.28 -13.21
CA ASN A 29 -34.91 -21.76 -14.59
C ASN A 29 -35.36 -20.33 -14.87
N ASP A 30 -34.51 -19.45 -15.25
CA ASP A 30 -34.46 -18.82 -16.58
C ASP A 30 -33.50 -17.63 -16.59
N GLY A 31 -32.81 -17.52 -17.69
CA GLY A 31 -31.84 -16.47 -17.95
C GLY A 31 -32.46 -15.08 -17.94
N ASN A 32 -31.66 -14.13 -17.51
CA ASN A 32 -31.81 -12.80 -18.10
C ASN A 32 -30.54 -11.94 -17.98
N ALA A 33 -30.40 -11.14 -18.99
CA ALA A 33 -29.39 -10.19 -19.35
C ALA A 33 -28.98 -9.24 -18.21
N VAL A 34 -27.69 -8.87 -18.22
CA VAL A 34 -27.12 -7.80 -17.43
C VAL A 34 -27.66 -6.47 -17.95
N GLU A 35 -28.52 -5.83 -17.21
CA GLU A 35 -28.89 -4.43 -17.38
C GLU A 35 -27.85 -3.53 -16.73
N ILE A 36 -27.28 -2.66 -17.54
CA ILE A 36 -26.40 -1.56 -17.15
C ILE A 36 -27.24 -0.51 -16.44
N ALA A 37 -26.98 -0.31 -15.14
CA ALA A 37 -27.62 0.75 -14.37
C ALA A 37 -27.17 2.13 -14.84
N THR A 38 -28.10 2.94 -15.30
CA THR A 38 -27.96 4.36 -15.61
C THR A 38 -27.87 5.22 -14.34
N PRO A 39 -27.22 6.39 -14.40
CA PRO A 39 -27.06 7.27 -13.25
C PRO A 39 -28.37 7.93 -12.82
N ILE A 40 -28.59 8.00 -11.52
CA ILE A 40 -29.70 8.70 -10.89
C ILE A 40 -29.49 10.22 -11.08
N GLU A 41 -30.37 10.85 -11.81
CA GLU A 41 -30.52 12.31 -11.89
C GLU A 41 -31.23 12.81 -10.62
N ILE A 42 -30.60 13.76 -9.94
CA ILE A 42 -31.21 14.52 -8.84
C ILE A 42 -31.83 15.77 -9.47
N PRO A 43 -33.13 16.04 -9.23
CA PRO A 43 -33.78 17.23 -9.76
C PRO A 43 -33.25 18.50 -9.08
N VAL A 44 -32.86 19.46 -9.88
CA VAL A 44 -32.57 20.84 -9.48
C VAL A 44 -33.90 21.57 -9.47
N GLU A 45 -34.39 21.97 -8.31
CA GLU A 45 -35.49 22.93 -8.20
C GLU A 45 -34.96 24.35 -8.38
N ASP A 46 -35.47 24.98 -9.44
CA ASP A 46 -35.36 26.41 -9.69
C ASP A 46 -36.26 27.17 -8.70
N THR A 47 -35.67 27.97 -7.85
CA THR A 47 -36.41 29.00 -7.11
C THR A 47 -36.33 30.33 -7.85
N LYS A 48 -37.39 30.68 -8.51
CA LYS A 48 -37.69 32.04 -8.96
C LYS A 48 -38.15 32.88 -7.77
N ASN A 49 -37.57 34.08 -7.69
CA ASN A 49 -38.03 35.20 -6.89
C ASN A 49 -39.40 35.67 -7.39
N ASP A 50 -40.31 35.92 -6.51
CA ASP A 50 -41.33 36.98 -6.66
C ASP A 50 -41.71 37.52 -5.27
N ASP A 51 -41.70 38.82 -5.18
CA ASP A 51 -42.09 39.69 -4.06
C ASP A 51 -43.60 39.71 -3.88
N ASP A 52 -43.98 40.23 -2.72
CA ASP A 52 -45.24 40.86 -2.33
C ASP A 52 -46.26 40.07 -1.49
N ASP A 53 -46.45 40.70 -0.34
CA ASP A 53 -47.73 41.17 0.27
C ASP A 53 -48.40 40.38 1.42
N GLU A 54 -48.43 41.17 2.50
CA GLU A 54 -49.54 41.38 3.49
C GLU A 54 -50.23 40.21 4.21
N SER A 55 -50.05 40.36 5.52
CA SER A 55 -51.10 40.29 6.56
C SER A 55 -51.95 39.03 6.68
N LYS A 56 -51.88 38.37 7.80
CA LYS A 56 -53.03 38.25 8.74
C LYS A 56 -52.63 37.57 10.05
N ALA A 57 -52.93 38.29 11.10
CA ALA A 57 -52.91 37.83 12.48
C ALA A 57 -53.83 36.66 12.71
N LYS A 58 -53.43 35.70 13.54
CA LYS A 58 -54.34 34.92 14.39
C LYS A 58 -53.70 34.61 15.74
N LYS A 59 -54.37 35.12 16.72
CA LYS A 59 -54.38 35.01 18.15
C LYS A 59 -54.54 33.56 18.60
N ALA A 60 -53.74 33.11 19.57
CA ALA A 60 -54.11 32.11 20.56
C ALA A 60 -53.17 32.31 21.76
N LYS A 61 -53.63 32.84 22.75
CA LYS A 61 -54.27 32.40 23.99
C LYS A 61 -53.26 32.05 25.06
N GLU A 62 -53.28 32.93 26.07
CA GLU A 62 -52.62 32.81 27.37
C GLU A 62 -52.94 31.48 28.06
N THR A 63 -51.95 30.90 28.72
CA THR A 63 -52.16 30.20 29.99
C THR A 63 -51.08 30.67 30.95
N THR A 64 -51.55 31.28 31.98
CA THR A 64 -50.85 31.71 33.18
C THR A 64 -50.38 30.54 34.00
N THR A 65 -49.11 30.60 34.44
CA THR A 65 -48.71 30.15 35.78
C THR A 65 -47.63 31.09 36.31
N ASP A 66 -47.96 31.70 37.44
CA ASP A 66 -47.11 32.45 38.33
C ASP A 66 -45.91 31.61 38.79
N GLU A 67 -44.74 32.23 38.78
CA GLU A 67 -43.84 32.26 39.93
C GLU A 67 -42.80 33.35 39.70
N SER A 68 -42.74 34.27 40.63
CA SER A 68 -41.93 35.48 40.67
C SER A 68 -40.45 35.18 40.89
N GLU A 69 -39.68 35.18 39.85
CA GLU A 69 -38.24 35.55 39.95
C GLU A 69 -38.16 37.07 39.78
N VAL A 70 -37.88 37.75 40.87
CA VAL A 70 -37.57 39.20 40.89
C VAL A 70 -36.29 39.39 40.13
N ASP A 71 -36.43 39.92 38.91
CA ASP A 71 -35.37 40.25 38.00
C ASP A 71 -34.44 41.25 38.69
N SER A 72 -33.31 40.78 39.24
CA SER A 72 -32.33 41.57 40.02
C SER A 72 -31.74 42.77 39.23
N ASP A 73 -31.93 42.77 37.91
CA ASP A 73 -31.41 43.77 36.99
C ASP A 73 -32.29 45.03 36.90
N GLN A 74 -33.44 45.06 37.57
CA GLN A 74 -34.33 46.23 37.55
C GLN A 74 -34.43 46.95 38.90
N SER A 75 -33.52 46.69 39.83
CA SER A 75 -33.49 47.25 41.16
C SER A 75 -32.32 48.23 41.40
N CYS A 76 -32.55 49.17 42.30
CA CYS A 76 -31.50 50.11 42.73
C CYS A 76 -30.47 49.39 43.63
N PRO A 77 -29.17 49.35 43.27
CA PRO A 77 -28.18 48.65 44.08
C PRO A 77 -27.88 49.29 45.46
N ILE A 78 -28.55 50.36 45.82
CA ILE A 78 -28.41 51.01 47.16
C ILE A 78 -29.50 50.58 48.10
N CYS A 79 -30.77 50.49 47.67
CA CYS A 79 -31.93 50.13 48.50
C CYS A 79 -32.61 48.83 48.12
N MET A 80 -32.19 48.21 46.99
CA MET A 80 -32.76 46.98 46.40
C MET A 80 -34.21 47.14 45.94
N ASP A 81 -34.78 48.32 45.95
CA ASP A 81 -36.13 48.57 45.45
C ASP A 81 -36.13 48.82 43.93
N LEU A 82 -37.25 48.53 43.28
CA LEU A 82 -37.42 48.80 41.85
C LEU A 82 -37.35 50.30 41.55
N TRP A 83 -36.78 50.66 40.43
CA TRP A 83 -36.77 52.04 39.97
C TRP A 83 -38.16 52.51 39.58
N THR A 84 -38.45 53.77 39.89
CA THR A 84 -39.74 54.38 39.52
C THR A 84 -39.60 55.24 38.27
N SER A 85 -40.64 55.33 37.47
CA SER A 85 -40.68 56.23 36.28
C SER A 85 -40.90 57.67 36.63
N SER A 86 -41.41 57.97 37.85
CA SER A 86 -41.69 59.32 38.35
C SER A 86 -41.42 59.37 39.86
N GLY A 87 -41.44 60.56 40.47
CA GLY A 87 -41.13 60.75 41.86
C GLY A 87 -39.67 60.83 42.23
N GLU A 88 -39.35 60.73 43.54
CA GLU A 88 -37.99 60.96 44.05
C GLU A 88 -37.02 59.78 43.77
N HIS A 89 -37.52 58.55 43.64
CA HIS A 89 -36.71 57.35 43.40
C HIS A 89 -36.59 57.01 41.91
N ARG A 90 -36.60 58.03 41.02
CA ARG A 90 -36.43 57.87 39.57
C ARG A 90 -35.09 57.30 39.21
N LEU A 91 -35.07 56.56 38.10
CA LEU A 91 -33.82 56.03 37.50
C LEU A 91 -32.89 57.18 37.10
N CYS A 92 -31.65 57.10 37.54
CA CYS A 92 -30.57 57.99 37.15
C CYS A 92 -29.27 57.24 36.99
N CYS A 93 -28.32 57.83 36.29
CA CYS A 93 -26.96 57.28 36.17
C CYS A 93 -25.90 58.34 36.52
N LEU A 94 -24.72 57.85 36.83
CA LEU A 94 -23.47 58.66 36.90
C LEU A 94 -22.71 58.62 35.57
N ARG A 95 -21.67 59.45 35.41
CA ARG A 95 -20.80 59.43 34.23
C ARG A 95 -20.13 58.09 33.95
N CYS A 96 -19.96 57.27 34.97
CA CYS A 96 -19.44 55.91 34.84
C CYS A 96 -20.43 54.87 34.27
N GLY A 97 -21.67 55.27 34.01
CA GLY A 97 -22.74 54.44 33.44
C GLY A 97 -23.55 53.63 34.44
N HIS A 98 -23.17 53.59 35.71
CA HIS A 98 -23.90 52.82 36.73
C HIS A 98 -25.23 53.46 37.09
N LEU A 99 -26.25 52.63 37.28
CA LEU A 99 -27.65 53.00 37.44
C LEU A 99 -28.07 52.98 38.92
N PHE A 100 -28.85 53.93 39.33
CA PHE A 100 -29.32 54.09 40.72
C PHE A 100 -30.69 54.78 40.78
N GLY A 101 -31.38 54.63 41.88
CA GLY A 101 -32.50 55.51 42.24
C GLY A 101 -31.99 56.90 42.64
N HIS A 102 -32.59 57.99 42.09
CA HIS A 102 -32.11 59.35 42.27
C HIS A 102 -32.01 59.76 43.74
N SER A 103 -33.03 59.56 44.54
CA SER A 103 -33.02 59.87 45.97
C SER A 103 -31.97 59.10 46.76
N CYS A 104 -31.72 57.83 46.40
CA CYS A 104 -30.69 57.02 47.02
C CYS A 104 -29.30 57.50 46.68
N LEU A 105 -29.04 57.79 45.40
CA LEU A 105 -27.75 58.31 44.95
C LEU A 105 -27.44 59.69 45.50
N LEU A 106 -28.44 60.60 45.57
CA LEU A 106 -28.31 61.91 46.23
C LEU A 106 -27.94 61.75 47.70
N ARG A 107 -28.62 60.91 48.45
CA ARG A 107 -28.35 60.65 49.86
C ARG A 107 -26.93 60.10 50.04
N TRP A 108 -26.53 59.14 49.22
CA TRP A 108 -25.18 58.59 49.23
C TRP A 108 -24.08 59.64 48.99
N LEU A 109 -24.25 60.47 47.96
CA LEU A 109 -23.25 61.51 47.64
C LEU A 109 -23.25 62.64 48.68
N HIS A 110 -24.38 62.91 49.38
CA HIS A 110 -24.45 63.89 50.46
C HIS A 110 -23.90 63.41 51.80
N SER A 111 -23.95 62.10 52.07
CA SER A 111 -23.37 61.51 53.27
C SER A 111 -21.85 61.50 53.26
N CYS A 112 -21.23 61.64 52.09
CA CYS A 112 -19.79 61.67 51.93
C CYS A 112 -19.27 63.13 51.94
N ALA A 113 -18.16 63.39 52.61
CA ALA A 113 -17.46 64.67 52.47
C ALA A 113 -17.12 64.97 51.00
N SER A 114 -17.15 66.25 50.57
CA SER A 114 -17.06 66.59 49.14
C SER A 114 -15.81 66.09 48.42
N ALA A 115 -14.71 65.89 49.13
CA ALA A 115 -13.46 65.31 48.55
C ALA A 115 -13.54 63.80 48.32
N ASN A 116 -14.45 63.09 49.01
CA ASN A 116 -14.55 61.62 49.01
C ASN A 116 -15.81 61.08 48.30
N ARG A 117 -16.51 61.89 47.54
CA ARG A 117 -17.72 61.48 46.80
C ARG A 117 -17.37 60.58 45.65
N ARG A 118 -17.91 59.33 45.65
CA ARG A 118 -17.58 58.29 44.70
C ARG A 118 -18.84 57.48 44.30
N CYS A 119 -18.81 56.87 43.14
CA CYS A 119 -19.84 55.92 42.70
C CYS A 119 -19.90 54.73 43.65
N PRO A 120 -21.09 54.35 44.15
CA PRO A 120 -21.24 53.19 45.05
C PRO A 120 -20.76 51.85 44.46
N GLN A 121 -20.79 51.73 43.14
CA GLN A 121 -20.56 50.47 42.45
C GLN A 121 -19.12 50.32 41.94
N CYS A 122 -18.53 51.39 41.32
CA CYS A 122 -17.18 51.31 40.73
C CYS A 122 -16.16 52.22 41.41
N ASN A 123 -16.50 52.91 42.47
CA ASN A 123 -15.62 53.78 43.28
C ASN A 123 -14.95 54.94 42.53
N ARG A 124 -15.35 55.25 41.27
CA ARG A 124 -14.89 56.43 40.52
C ARG A 124 -15.41 57.72 41.18
N LYS A 125 -14.62 58.77 41.17
CA LYS A 125 -15.04 60.09 41.68
C LYS A 125 -16.33 60.55 41.01
N ALA A 126 -17.30 60.99 41.77
CA ALA A 126 -18.57 61.42 41.28
C ALA A 126 -19.10 62.59 42.14
N THR A 127 -19.76 63.52 41.53
CA THR A 127 -20.37 64.70 42.19
C THR A 127 -21.87 64.70 41.91
N VAL A 128 -22.62 65.48 42.71
CA VAL A 128 -24.08 65.62 42.51
C VAL A 128 -24.41 66.15 41.11
N LYS A 129 -23.51 66.96 40.52
CA LYS A 129 -23.64 67.54 39.15
C LYS A 129 -23.49 66.45 38.05
N ASP A 130 -22.95 65.29 38.40
CA ASP A 130 -22.74 64.17 37.45
C ASP A 130 -23.95 63.25 37.35
N ILE A 131 -24.97 63.47 38.14
CA ILE A 131 -26.22 62.72 38.11
C ILE A 131 -27.00 63.10 36.85
N ARG A 132 -27.33 62.12 36.03
CA ARG A 132 -28.15 62.24 34.83
C ARG A 132 -29.42 61.44 34.99
N MET A 133 -30.57 62.09 34.86
CA MET A 133 -31.87 61.43 34.90
C MET A 133 -32.08 60.63 33.61
N LEU A 134 -32.50 59.39 33.74
CA LEU A 134 -32.85 58.54 32.61
C LEU A 134 -34.36 58.43 32.47
N TYR A 135 -34.82 58.55 31.23
CA TYR A 135 -36.25 58.46 30.88
C TYR A 135 -36.46 57.14 30.08
N ALA A 136 -36.53 56.02 30.76
CA ALA A 136 -36.80 54.74 30.16
C ALA A 136 -38.05 54.09 30.77
N LYS A 137 -38.93 53.57 29.95
CA LYS A 137 -40.15 52.89 30.42
C LYS A 137 -39.86 51.47 30.94
N LYS A 138 -38.86 50.77 30.32
CA LYS A 138 -38.37 49.47 30.72
C LYS A 138 -36.93 49.33 30.24
N LEU A 139 -36.05 48.80 31.07
CA LEU A 139 -34.68 48.44 30.71
C LEU A 139 -34.58 46.93 30.74
N THR A 140 -34.32 46.31 29.58
CA THR A 140 -33.99 44.90 29.44
C THR A 140 -32.70 44.82 28.64
N SER A 141 -31.71 44.12 29.14
CA SER A 141 -30.52 43.76 28.37
C SER A 141 -30.81 42.50 27.60
N ILE A 142 -30.61 42.52 26.29
CA ILE A 142 -30.71 41.32 25.45
C ILE A 142 -29.31 40.73 25.37
N ASP A 143 -29.13 39.55 25.84
CA ASP A 143 -27.90 38.81 25.67
C ASP A 143 -27.79 38.33 24.21
N THR A 144 -26.93 38.97 23.46
CA THR A 144 -26.66 38.63 22.07
C THR A 144 -25.50 37.65 21.91
N SER A 145 -24.90 37.17 22.99
CA SER A 145 -23.68 36.36 22.96
C SER A 145 -23.88 35.00 22.26
N GLU A 146 -25.06 34.38 22.41
CA GLU A 146 -25.41 33.15 21.69
C GLU A 146 -25.62 33.41 20.19
N LEU A 147 -26.27 34.51 19.85
CA LEU A 147 -26.54 34.89 18.47
C LEU A 147 -25.23 35.20 17.73
N ASP A 148 -24.26 35.83 18.39
CA ASP A 148 -22.96 36.11 17.80
C ASP A 148 -22.11 34.85 17.67
N LYS A 149 -22.17 33.90 18.60
CA LYS A 149 -21.57 32.57 18.48
C LYS A 149 -22.14 31.78 17.31
N LEU A 150 -23.46 31.77 17.17
CA LEU A 150 -24.16 31.11 16.06
C LEU A 150 -23.75 31.73 14.70
N LYS A 151 -23.69 33.04 14.61
CA LYS A 151 -23.21 33.73 13.39
C LYS A 151 -21.77 33.35 13.04
N GLU A 152 -20.89 33.27 14.02
CA GLU A 152 -19.51 32.83 13.80
C GLU A 152 -19.43 31.38 13.32
N GLN A 153 -20.25 30.49 13.89
CA GLN A 153 -20.34 29.10 13.43
C GLN A 153 -20.86 28.99 11.99
N VAL A 154 -21.93 29.73 11.65
CA VAL A 154 -22.47 29.79 10.29
C VAL A 154 -21.41 30.27 9.30
N ASN A 155 -20.65 31.32 9.66
CA ASN A 155 -19.58 31.81 8.81
C ASN A 155 -18.46 30.77 8.61
N LYS A 156 -18.07 30.04 9.67
CA LYS A 156 -17.06 28.97 9.56
C LYS A 156 -17.55 27.84 8.65
N VAL A 157 -18.79 27.39 8.85
CA VAL A 157 -19.39 26.34 8.01
C VAL A 157 -19.52 26.80 6.55
N THR A 158 -19.90 28.05 6.33
CA THR A 158 -20.04 28.60 4.97
C THR A 158 -18.68 28.72 4.26
N THR A 159 -17.63 29.15 4.97
CA THR A 159 -16.27 29.22 4.39
C THR A 159 -15.74 27.82 4.07
N GLU A 160 -15.98 26.83 4.93
CA GLU A 160 -15.59 25.45 4.70
C GLU A 160 -16.36 24.81 3.54
N LYS A 161 -17.66 25.07 3.46
CA LYS A 161 -18.48 24.66 2.30
C LYS A 161 -17.92 25.20 1.00
N ASN A 162 -17.63 26.49 0.93
CA ASN A 162 -17.06 27.11 -0.27
C ASN A 162 -15.69 26.54 -0.64
N ARG A 163 -14.87 26.17 0.37
CA ARG A 163 -13.58 25.51 0.15
C ARG A 163 -13.76 24.13 -0.49
N ILE A 164 -14.67 23.33 0.07
CA ILE A 164 -14.98 21.97 -0.43
C ILE A 164 -15.57 22.05 -1.86
N GLU A 165 -16.47 22.98 -2.14
CA GLU A 165 -17.03 23.19 -3.48
C GLU A 165 -15.96 23.56 -4.51
N MET A 166 -14.98 24.38 -4.10
CA MET A 166 -13.84 24.72 -4.97
C MET A 166 -12.94 23.49 -5.23
N GLU A 167 -12.68 22.69 -4.23
CA GLU A 167 -11.92 21.45 -4.40
C GLU A 167 -12.67 20.44 -5.30
N LEU A 168 -13.95 20.28 -5.09
CA LEU A 168 -14.80 19.42 -5.91
C LEU A 168 -14.81 19.85 -7.38
N SER A 169 -14.86 21.16 -7.64
CA SER A 169 -14.75 21.71 -8.99
C SER A 169 -13.38 21.40 -9.63
N LYS A 170 -12.30 21.48 -8.85
CA LYS A 170 -10.95 21.10 -9.32
C LYS A 170 -10.86 19.61 -9.66
N TYR A 171 -11.45 18.76 -8.83
CA TYR A 171 -11.49 17.31 -9.10
C TYR A 171 -12.31 16.99 -10.36
N ALA A 172 -13.47 17.60 -10.52
CA ALA A 172 -14.30 17.44 -11.73
C ALA A 172 -13.57 17.87 -13.01
N LEU A 173 -12.85 18.99 -12.94
CA LEU A 173 -12.04 19.46 -14.08
C LEU A 173 -10.89 18.49 -14.38
N ARG A 174 -10.21 17.98 -13.34
CA ARG A 174 -9.14 16.98 -13.52
C ARG A 174 -9.67 15.69 -14.11
N GLN A 175 -10.82 15.21 -13.63
CA GLN A 175 -11.47 14.02 -14.16
C GLN A 175 -11.79 14.19 -15.66
N LYS A 176 -12.40 15.30 -16.04
CA LYS A 176 -12.70 15.61 -17.45
C LYS A 176 -11.44 15.63 -18.33
N LEU A 177 -10.33 16.12 -17.79
CA LEU A 177 -9.05 16.14 -18.48
C LEU A 177 -8.48 14.73 -18.67
N PHE A 178 -8.59 13.87 -17.65
CA PHE A 178 -8.23 12.46 -17.78
C PHE A 178 -9.11 11.70 -18.77
N GLU A 179 -10.41 11.93 -18.77
CA GLU A 179 -11.33 11.33 -19.75
C GLU A 179 -10.96 11.73 -21.17
N GLN A 180 -10.59 13.00 -21.39
CA GLN A 180 -10.10 13.46 -22.71
C GLN A 180 -8.77 12.79 -23.09
N GLN A 181 -7.85 12.63 -22.16
CA GLN A 181 -6.58 11.92 -22.40
C GLN A 181 -6.82 10.45 -22.74
N VAL A 182 -7.69 9.76 -21.99
CA VAL A 182 -8.05 8.36 -22.25
C VAL A 182 -8.69 8.23 -23.63
N ALA A 183 -9.64 9.08 -24.00
CA ALA A 183 -10.26 9.09 -25.33
C ALA A 183 -9.23 9.34 -26.44
N SER A 184 -8.30 10.27 -26.23
CA SER A 184 -7.23 10.55 -27.19
C SER A 184 -6.29 9.35 -27.37
N MET A 185 -5.94 8.66 -26.27
CA MET A 185 -5.11 7.45 -26.34
C MET A 185 -5.85 6.29 -27.01
N GLN A 186 -7.15 6.12 -26.72
CA GLN A 186 -7.99 5.11 -27.38
C GLN A 186 -8.07 5.34 -28.90
N ASN A 187 -8.27 6.59 -29.32
CA ASN A 187 -8.26 6.94 -30.75
C ASN A 187 -6.90 6.65 -31.40
N ARG A 188 -5.80 6.91 -30.67
CA ARG A 188 -4.46 6.61 -31.18
C ARG A 188 -4.18 5.11 -31.27
N ILE A 189 -4.70 4.32 -30.31
CA ILE A 189 -4.62 2.85 -30.35
C ILE A 189 -5.38 2.33 -31.57
N THR A 190 -6.62 2.78 -31.80
CA THR A 190 -7.42 2.34 -32.97
C THR A 190 -6.78 2.74 -34.28
N GLU A 191 -6.13 3.91 -34.34
CA GLU A 191 -5.39 4.34 -35.51
C GLU A 191 -4.16 3.46 -35.78
N LEU A 192 -3.39 3.13 -34.73
CA LEU A 192 -2.23 2.23 -34.83
C LEU A 192 -2.66 0.80 -35.18
N GLU A 193 -3.76 0.30 -34.62
CA GLU A 193 -4.32 -1.01 -34.94
C GLU A 193 -4.77 -1.08 -36.41
N SER A 194 -5.39 -0.01 -36.96
CA SER A 194 -5.77 0.06 -38.37
C SER A 194 -4.55 0.11 -39.28
N GLN A 195 -3.50 0.88 -38.93
CA GLN A 195 -2.23 0.91 -39.65
C GLN A 195 -1.54 -0.46 -39.63
N GLN A 196 -1.58 -1.15 -38.50
CA GLN A 196 -1.01 -2.49 -38.38
C GLN A 196 -1.77 -3.52 -39.20
N LEU A 197 -3.11 -3.36 -39.29
CA LEU A 197 -3.95 -4.19 -40.17
C LEU A 197 -3.63 -3.96 -41.66
N GLU A 198 -3.45 -2.70 -42.05
CA GLU A 198 -3.07 -2.33 -43.43
C GLU A 198 -1.67 -2.86 -43.79
N ILE A 199 -0.70 -2.74 -42.91
CA ILE A 199 0.65 -3.34 -43.06
C ILE A 199 0.55 -4.87 -43.14
N SER A 200 -0.30 -5.49 -42.35
CA SER A 200 -0.54 -6.94 -42.37
C SER A 200 -1.18 -7.42 -43.67
N ILE A 201 -2.09 -6.61 -44.28
CA ILE A 201 -2.74 -6.93 -45.55
C ILE A 201 -1.72 -6.79 -46.73
N HIS A 202 -0.86 -5.77 -46.67
CA HIS A 202 0.19 -5.58 -47.68
C HIS A 202 1.36 -6.55 -47.56
N SER A 203 1.67 -7.06 -46.34
CA SER A 203 2.71 -8.03 -46.10
C SER A 203 2.27 -9.48 -46.35
N ASN A 204 0.96 -9.77 -46.44
CA ASN A 204 0.44 -11.12 -46.68
C ASN A 204 0.68 -11.67 -48.11
N GLN A 205 1.29 -10.88 -49.01
CA GLN A 205 1.72 -11.41 -50.32
C GLN A 205 3.16 -11.95 -50.35
N ASN A 206 3.94 -11.84 -49.25
CA ASN A 206 5.33 -12.30 -49.19
C ASN A 206 5.78 -12.90 -47.85
N ILE A 207 4.88 -13.49 -47.06
CA ILE A 207 5.30 -14.13 -45.82
C ILE A 207 5.24 -15.65 -45.94
N SER A 208 6.39 -16.25 -46.25
CA SER A 208 6.69 -17.59 -45.77
C SER A 208 6.33 -17.65 -44.27
N LYS A 209 5.53 -18.64 -43.89
CA LYS A 209 5.08 -18.91 -42.52
C LYS A 209 6.21 -18.68 -41.51
N HIS A 210 6.29 -17.51 -40.88
CA HIS A 210 6.99 -17.40 -39.61
C HIS A 210 6.16 -18.19 -38.60
N MET A 211 6.60 -19.42 -38.32
CA MET A 211 6.08 -20.21 -37.22
C MET A 211 6.34 -19.39 -35.94
N VAL A 212 5.28 -18.99 -35.25
CA VAL A 212 5.41 -18.35 -33.94
C VAL A 212 6.10 -19.35 -33.03
N LYS A 213 7.35 -19.03 -32.67
CA LYS A 213 8.15 -19.86 -31.77
C LYS A 213 7.38 -20.02 -30.45
N LYS A 214 7.26 -21.25 -29.97
CA LYS A 214 6.55 -21.59 -28.73
C LYS A 214 7.45 -22.42 -27.82
N PHE A 215 7.22 -22.33 -26.53
CA PHE A 215 7.87 -23.23 -25.58
C PHE A 215 7.24 -24.61 -25.66
N HIS A 216 8.09 -25.64 -25.73
CA HIS A 216 7.68 -27.04 -25.67
C HIS A 216 8.61 -27.84 -24.74
N LEU A 217 8.09 -28.86 -24.09
CA LEU A 217 8.86 -29.69 -23.16
C LEU A 217 9.95 -30.46 -23.93
N ASP A 218 11.21 -30.17 -23.65
CA ASP A 218 12.35 -30.89 -24.19
C ASP A 218 12.68 -32.09 -23.32
N ARG A 219 12.85 -31.90 -22.01
CA ARG A 219 13.16 -33.01 -21.09
C ARG A 219 12.71 -32.78 -19.65
N SER A 220 12.65 -33.90 -18.91
CA SER A 220 12.38 -33.91 -17.47
C SER A 220 13.48 -34.69 -16.75
N ILE A 221 14.06 -34.09 -15.71
CA ILE A 221 15.20 -34.60 -14.96
C ILE A 221 14.74 -34.84 -13.53
N GLU A 222 14.82 -36.07 -13.05
CA GLU A 222 14.58 -36.38 -11.65
C GLU A 222 15.80 -35.97 -10.80
N ILE A 223 15.56 -35.12 -9.80
CA ILE A 223 16.60 -34.60 -8.90
C ILE A 223 16.60 -35.38 -7.59
N CYS A 224 15.44 -35.52 -6.96
CA CYS A 224 15.30 -36.18 -5.68
C CYS A 224 13.94 -36.90 -5.59
N LYS A 225 13.96 -38.22 -5.34
CA LYS A 225 12.74 -39.03 -5.22
C LYS A 225 11.86 -38.60 -4.06
N ASP A 226 12.49 -38.25 -2.95
CA ASP A 226 11.80 -37.87 -1.70
C ASP A 226 11.34 -36.42 -1.67
N GLY A 227 11.70 -35.64 -2.70
CA GLY A 227 11.41 -34.20 -2.75
C GLY A 227 12.42 -33.34 -1.98
N GLY A 228 12.01 -32.11 -1.64
CA GLY A 228 12.84 -31.15 -0.90
C GLY A 228 13.68 -30.23 -1.78
N CYS A 229 13.45 -30.22 -3.10
CA CYS A 229 13.98 -29.18 -3.98
C CYS A 229 13.16 -27.90 -3.81
N ARG A 230 13.84 -26.74 -3.77
CA ARG A 230 13.17 -25.45 -3.52
C ARG A 230 13.60 -24.33 -4.43
N VAL A 231 14.88 -24.20 -4.73
CA VAL A 231 15.46 -23.08 -5.48
C VAL A 231 16.33 -23.58 -6.63
N LEU A 232 16.30 -22.80 -7.68
CA LEU A 232 17.00 -23.04 -8.96
C LEU A 232 17.64 -21.73 -9.39
N ASP A 233 18.92 -21.82 -9.79
CA ASP A 233 19.61 -20.67 -10.38
C ASP A 233 20.55 -21.13 -11.52
N TYR A 234 20.80 -20.24 -12.48
CA TYR A 234 21.62 -20.51 -13.65
C TYR A 234 22.90 -19.70 -13.65
N ASN A 235 24.02 -20.35 -13.86
CA ASN A 235 25.30 -19.71 -14.06
C ASN A 235 25.67 -19.70 -15.55
N PRO A 236 25.54 -18.56 -16.23
CA PRO A 236 25.79 -18.46 -17.66
C PRO A 236 27.28 -18.58 -18.02
N TRP A 237 28.19 -18.21 -17.09
CA TRP A 237 29.63 -18.20 -17.36
C TRP A 237 30.22 -19.60 -17.40
N TYR A 238 29.72 -20.49 -16.54
CA TYR A 238 30.20 -21.87 -16.46
C TYR A 238 29.22 -22.87 -17.08
N GLY A 239 28.13 -22.42 -17.63
CA GLY A 239 27.17 -23.25 -18.35
C GLY A 239 26.56 -24.37 -17.50
N PHE A 240 26.04 -24.04 -16.32
CA PHE A 240 25.31 -25.01 -15.51
C PHE A 240 24.20 -24.39 -14.65
N LEU A 241 23.19 -25.20 -14.40
CA LEU A 241 22.13 -24.92 -13.41
C LEU A 241 22.54 -25.48 -12.05
N VAL A 242 22.09 -24.82 -11.01
CA VAL A 242 22.22 -25.28 -9.62
C VAL A 242 20.83 -25.43 -9.02
N VAL A 243 20.56 -26.58 -8.41
CA VAL A 243 19.26 -26.91 -7.79
C VAL A 243 19.50 -27.29 -6.34
N SER A 244 18.74 -26.69 -5.40
CA SER A 244 18.76 -27.14 -4.01
C SER A 244 18.12 -28.51 -3.89
N GLN A 245 18.70 -29.38 -3.07
CA GLN A 245 18.27 -30.75 -2.89
C GLN A 245 18.47 -31.20 -1.44
N LYS A 246 17.56 -32.01 -0.92
CA LYS A 246 17.79 -32.79 0.29
C LYS A 246 18.83 -33.88 0.05
N SER A 247 19.72 -34.11 0.99
CA SER A 247 20.69 -35.22 0.92
C SER A 247 19.97 -36.57 0.87
N THR A 248 20.37 -37.41 -0.07
CA THR A 248 19.88 -38.81 -0.15
C THR A 248 20.71 -39.77 0.68
N ASN A 249 21.83 -39.28 1.28
CA ASN A 249 22.69 -40.08 2.10
C ASN A 249 22.17 -40.14 3.54
N ALA A 250 21.80 -41.30 4.03
CA ALA A 250 21.29 -41.51 5.39
C ALA A 250 22.31 -41.16 6.50
N LEU A 251 23.60 -41.24 6.20
CA LEU A 251 24.67 -40.92 7.16
C LEU A 251 24.93 -39.41 7.28
N PHE A 252 24.59 -38.63 6.25
CA PHE A 252 24.78 -37.19 6.21
C PHE A 252 23.47 -36.50 5.88
N SER A 253 22.60 -36.42 6.87
CA SER A 253 21.31 -35.73 6.74
C SER A 253 21.52 -34.22 6.60
N GLY A 254 20.81 -33.59 5.68
CA GLY A 254 20.85 -32.13 5.42
C GLY A 254 20.52 -31.81 3.99
N TYR A 255 21.00 -30.67 3.54
CA TYR A 255 20.67 -30.10 2.24
C TYR A 255 21.93 -29.61 1.52
N GLY A 256 21.89 -29.65 0.24
CA GLY A 256 22.96 -29.18 -0.60
C GLY A 256 22.45 -28.76 -1.96
N ILE A 257 23.34 -28.64 -2.89
CA ILE A 257 23.06 -28.28 -4.27
C ILE A 257 23.49 -29.39 -5.22
N LYS A 258 22.72 -29.54 -6.29
CA LYS A 258 23.04 -30.41 -7.42
C LYS A 258 23.32 -29.58 -8.65
N LYS A 259 24.45 -29.81 -9.27
CA LYS A 259 24.81 -29.17 -10.55
C LYS A 259 24.18 -29.94 -11.71
N ILE A 260 23.69 -29.21 -12.70
CA ILE A 260 23.16 -29.75 -13.97
C ILE A 260 23.84 -29.01 -15.10
N ASP A 261 24.49 -29.73 -15.96
CA ASP A 261 25.13 -29.19 -17.17
C ASP A 261 24.10 -28.58 -18.11
N SER A 262 24.28 -27.34 -18.58
CA SER A 262 23.29 -26.65 -19.40
C SER A 262 23.35 -27.03 -20.90
N GLU A 263 24.44 -27.66 -21.41
CA GLU A 263 24.48 -28.10 -22.79
C GLU A 263 23.70 -29.40 -23.00
N LYS A 264 23.92 -30.38 -22.11
CA LYS A 264 23.28 -31.70 -22.19
C LYS A 264 22.19 -31.92 -21.18
N PHE A 265 21.99 -30.97 -20.25
CA PHE A 265 21.06 -31.07 -19.12
C PHE A 265 21.21 -32.35 -18.31
N GLN A 266 22.48 -32.75 -18.09
CA GLN A 266 22.79 -33.95 -17.30
C GLN A 266 23.09 -33.56 -15.85
N PRO A 267 22.47 -34.23 -14.86
CA PRO A 267 22.78 -34.00 -13.45
C PRO A 267 24.21 -34.47 -13.15
N ARG A 268 24.95 -33.63 -12.44
CA ARG A 268 26.31 -33.89 -11.98
C ARG A 268 26.35 -34.13 -10.48
N GLN A 269 27.43 -33.82 -9.84
CA GLN A 269 27.74 -34.02 -8.44
C GLN A 269 26.76 -33.24 -7.51
N PHE A 270 26.40 -33.89 -6.38
CA PHE A 270 25.77 -33.26 -5.23
C PHE A 270 26.82 -32.70 -4.28
N ILE A 271 26.62 -31.50 -3.77
CA ILE A 271 27.52 -30.81 -2.86
C ILE A 271 26.72 -30.44 -1.61
N PHE A 272 27.11 -30.97 -0.46
CA PHE A 272 26.48 -30.68 0.83
C PHE A 272 26.78 -29.23 1.28
N LEU A 273 25.74 -28.52 1.76
CA LEU A 273 25.90 -27.12 2.21
C LEU A 273 25.30 -26.87 3.60
N HIS A 274 24.03 -27.18 3.83
CA HIS A 274 23.27 -26.74 5.00
C HIS A 274 22.73 -27.95 5.78
N SER A 275 22.60 -27.78 7.10
CA SER A 275 21.97 -28.78 7.96
C SER A 275 20.44 -28.78 7.86
N GLN A 276 19.85 -27.66 7.46
CA GLN A 276 18.42 -27.50 7.22
C GLN A 276 18.13 -27.00 5.81
N ALA A 277 16.83 -26.87 5.46
CA ALA A 277 16.40 -26.57 4.10
C ALA A 277 16.97 -25.23 3.58
N ILE A 278 17.54 -25.29 2.38
CA ILE A 278 17.98 -24.12 1.63
C ILE A 278 16.75 -23.37 1.13
N ARG A 279 16.73 -22.08 1.37
CA ARG A 279 15.61 -21.22 1.00
C ARG A 279 15.88 -20.36 -0.21
N ASP A 280 17.15 -19.95 -0.38
CA ASP A 280 17.56 -19.12 -1.50
C ASP A 280 19.02 -19.37 -1.89
N ILE A 281 19.31 -19.17 -3.18
CA ILE A 281 20.65 -19.20 -3.74
C ILE A 281 20.77 -18.11 -4.80
N MET A 282 21.98 -17.52 -4.93
CA MET A 282 22.24 -16.51 -5.97
C MET A 282 23.70 -16.47 -6.33
N PHE A 283 24.01 -16.49 -7.63
CA PHE A 283 25.36 -16.28 -8.12
C PHE A 283 25.75 -14.80 -8.05
N ASN A 284 27.04 -14.56 -7.79
CA ASN A 284 27.61 -13.22 -7.88
C ASN A 284 27.82 -12.85 -9.34
N ALA A 285 27.27 -11.71 -9.78
CA ALA A 285 27.37 -11.29 -11.18
C ALA A 285 28.80 -10.97 -11.64
N THR A 286 29.68 -10.54 -10.74
CA THR A 286 31.05 -10.16 -11.05
C THR A 286 32.04 -11.28 -10.73
N GLN A 287 31.92 -11.84 -9.52
CA GLN A 287 32.74 -12.97 -9.07
C GLN A 287 32.03 -14.28 -9.40
N GLN A 288 32.06 -14.67 -10.64
CA GLN A 288 31.27 -15.70 -11.29
C GLN A 288 31.31 -17.09 -10.64
N SER A 289 32.38 -17.39 -9.89
CA SER A 289 32.52 -18.66 -9.16
C SER A 289 31.84 -18.65 -7.78
N LEU A 290 31.47 -17.47 -7.26
CA LEU A 290 30.85 -17.36 -5.95
C LEU A 290 29.34 -17.59 -6.00
N LEU A 291 28.91 -18.54 -5.20
CA LEU A 291 27.49 -18.81 -4.90
C LEU A 291 27.20 -18.44 -3.46
N LEU A 292 26.19 -17.60 -3.27
CA LEU A 292 25.59 -17.33 -1.96
C LEU A 292 24.42 -18.27 -1.77
N SER A 293 24.33 -18.91 -0.60
CA SER A 293 23.20 -19.75 -0.20
C SER A 293 22.74 -19.43 1.21
N VAL A 294 21.44 -19.44 1.45
CA VAL A 294 20.82 -19.18 2.76
C VAL A 294 19.80 -20.25 3.11
N GLY A 295 19.69 -20.57 4.39
CA GLY A 295 18.82 -21.64 4.84
C GLY A 295 18.22 -21.47 6.22
N PHE A 296 17.37 -22.41 6.60
CA PHE A 296 16.73 -22.43 7.92
C PHE A 296 17.69 -22.77 9.06
N ASP A 297 18.91 -23.24 8.75
CA ASP A 297 19.97 -23.44 9.75
C ASP A 297 20.61 -22.13 10.23
N LYS A 298 20.00 -21.00 9.93
CA LYS A 298 20.42 -19.65 10.33
C LYS A 298 21.81 -19.27 9.77
N CYS A 299 22.17 -19.83 8.62
CA CYS A 299 23.46 -19.56 8.00
C CYS A 299 23.29 -18.98 6.61
N ALA A 300 24.14 -18.00 6.30
CA ALA A 300 24.46 -17.62 4.93
C ALA A 300 25.86 -18.17 4.59
N LYS A 301 25.95 -18.91 3.51
CA LYS A 301 27.20 -19.57 3.08
C LYS A 301 27.66 -19.08 1.74
N LEU A 302 28.93 -18.71 1.67
CA LEU A 302 29.64 -18.42 0.44
C LEU A 302 30.38 -19.67 -0.02
N MET A 303 30.16 -20.07 -1.24
CA MET A 303 30.77 -21.23 -1.83
C MET A 303 31.48 -20.87 -3.14
N ASP A 304 32.69 -21.32 -3.32
CA ASP A 304 33.33 -21.42 -4.62
C ASP A 304 32.83 -22.68 -5.34
N ILE A 305 32.01 -22.45 -6.36
CA ILE A 305 31.32 -23.52 -7.08
C ILE A 305 32.25 -24.32 -8.01
N GLN A 306 33.39 -23.76 -8.38
CA GLN A 306 34.40 -24.45 -9.20
C GLN A 306 35.18 -25.46 -8.36
N ASN A 307 35.69 -25.00 -7.22
CA ASN A 307 36.50 -25.82 -6.33
C ASN A 307 35.67 -26.65 -5.32
N HIS A 308 34.37 -26.45 -5.29
CA HIS A 308 33.44 -27.10 -4.35
C HIS A 308 33.79 -26.84 -2.88
N ILE A 309 34.27 -25.64 -2.57
CA ILE A 309 34.75 -25.24 -1.24
C ILE A 309 33.78 -24.19 -0.67
N ILE A 310 33.37 -24.37 0.58
CA ILE A 310 32.71 -23.33 1.36
C ILE A 310 33.79 -22.33 1.78
N VAL A 311 33.74 -21.13 1.20
CA VAL A 311 34.72 -20.05 1.46
C VAL A 311 34.48 -19.47 2.85
N HIS A 312 33.22 -19.20 3.19
CA HIS A 312 32.86 -18.68 4.51
C HIS A 312 31.42 -19.01 4.90
N THR A 313 31.16 -19.02 6.21
CA THR A 313 29.81 -19.22 6.79
C THR A 313 29.52 -18.08 7.75
N TYR A 314 28.49 -17.29 7.45
CA TYR A 314 27.96 -16.25 8.33
C TYR A 314 26.79 -16.82 9.11
N GLN A 315 26.88 -16.74 10.44
CA GLN A 315 25.78 -17.15 11.32
C GLN A 315 24.88 -15.96 11.63
N THR A 316 23.59 -16.21 11.71
CA THR A 316 22.57 -15.22 12.05
C THR A 316 21.67 -15.75 13.19
N ASP A 317 20.95 -14.84 13.85
CA ASP A 317 20.08 -15.20 14.98
C ASP A 317 18.80 -15.92 14.55
N TYR A 318 18.34 -15.67 13.33
CA TYR A 318 17.06 -16.15 12.81
C TYR A 318 17.23 -16.95 11.52
N PRO A 319 16.32 -17.91 11.24
CA PRO A 319 16.29 -18.61 9.96
C PRO A 319 16.20 -17.64 8.78
N LEU A 320 16.96 -17.90 7.72
CA LEU A 320 17.03 -17.06 6.53
C LEU A 320 16.10 -17.57 5.44
N TRP A 321 15.42 -16.63 4.78
CA TRP A 321 14.41 -16.92 3.76
C TRP A 321 14.82 -16.48 2.35
N SER A 322 15.62 -15.41 2.24
CA SER A 322 16.00 -14.82 0.95
C SER A 322 17.39 -14.20 1.03
N CYS A 323 18.02 -14.03 -0.13
CA CYS A 323 19.27 -13.30 -0.23
C CYS A 323 19.37 -12.57 -1.59
N CYS A 324 20.21 -11.52 -1.62
CA CYS A 324 20.60 -10.89 -2.87
C CYS A 324 21.99 -10.25 -2.75
N TRP A 325 22.70 -10.13 -3.88
CA TRP A 325 23.92 -9.34 -3.97
C TRP A 325 23.57 -7.85 -4.13
N SER A 326 24.50 -6.96 -3.77
CA SER A 326 24.39 -5.56 -4.17
C SER A 326 24.67 -5.43 -5.66
N GLY A 327 23.90 -4.62 -6.38
CA GLY A 327 24.09 -4.36 -7.81
C GLY A 327 25.37 -3.57 -8.11
N ASP A 328 25.76 -2.69 -7.20
CA ASP A 328 26.88 -1.76 -7.42
C ASP A 328 28.19 -2.19 -6.74
N ASN A 329 28.09 -3.03 -5.71
CA ASN A 329 29.27 -3.53 -5.00
C ASN A 329 29.24 -5.06 -4.88
N PRO A 330 30.06 -5.78 -5.67
CA PRO A 330 30.06 -7.24 -5.69
C PRO A 330 30.53 -7.90 -4.39
N ASN A 331 31.06 -7.12 -3.45
CA ASN A 331 31.48 -7.63 -2.14
C ASN A 331 30.38 -7.54 -1.08
N ILE A 332 29.26 -6.88 -1.37
CA ILE A 332 28.15 -6.70 -0.45
C ILE A 332 26.99 -7.62 -0.82
N PHE A 333 26.42 -8.27 0.19
CA PHE A 333 25.18 -9.02 0.04
C PHE A 333 24.22 -8.77 1.22
N PHE A 334 22.96 -9.07 0.97
CA PHE A 334 21.89 -8.92 1.94
C PHE A 334 21.18 -10.25 2.18
N THR A 335 20.73 -10.46 3.41
CA THR A 335 19.93 -11.61 3.78
C THR A 335 18.63 -11.16 4.42
N GLY A 336 17.54 -11.81 4.06
CA GLY A 336 16.22 -11.60 4.63
C GLY A 336 15.85 -12.74 5.58
N ALA A 337 15.47 -12.39 6.81
CA ALA A 337 15.20 -13.35 7.87
C ALA A 337 13.70 -13.56 8.11
N GLN A 338 13.38 -14.63 8.85
CA GLN A 338 12.03 -15.03 9.25
C GLN A 338 11.30 -13.98 10.10
N ASN A 339 12.04 -13.22 10.90
CA ASN A 339 11.51 -12.17 11.78
C ASN A 339 11.35 -10.81 11.07
N GLY A 340 11.53 -10.74 9.73
CA GLY A 340 11.42 -9.52 8.93
C GLY A 340 12.68 -8.66 8.90
N SER A 341 13.76 -9.02 9.61
CA SER A 341 15.02 -8.28 9.56
C SER A 341 15.77 -8.53 8.24
N ILE A 342 16.48 -7.51 7.79
CA ILE A 342 17.39 -7.58 6.65
C ILE A 342 18.78 -7.23 7.14
N THR A 343 19.75 -8.08 6.87
CA THR A 343 21.12 -7.91 7.36
C THR A 343 22.08 -7.79 6.19
N GLN A 344 22.96 -6.80 6.28
CA GLN A 344 24.02 -6.52 5.31
C GLN A 344 25.33 -7.18 5.72
N PHE A 345 26.02 -7.78 4.76
CA PHE A 345 27.34 -8.41 4.94
C PHE A 345 28.32 -7.91 3.87
N ASP A 346 29.60 -7.93 4.21
CA ASP A 346 30.72 -7.77 3.26
C ASP A 346 31.58 -9.03 3.28
N ILE A 347 31.82 -9.62 2.12
CA ILE A 347 32.64 -10.85 2.00
C ILE A 347 34.08 -10.69 2.48
N ARG A 348 34.57 -9.47 2.53
CA ARG A 348 35.91 -9.13 3.04
C ARG A 348 35.96 -9.07 4.57
N GLN A 349 34.79 -8.92 5.21
CA GLN A 349 34.65 -8.89 6.67
C GLN A 349 34.07 -10.21 7.15
N THR A 350 34.93 -11.08 7.65
CA THR A 350 34.53 -12.42 8.12
C THR A 350 34.03 -12.44 9.56
N SER A 351 34.13 -11.32 10.29
CA SER A 351 33.73 -11.23 11.70
C SER A 351 32.22 -11.23 11.94
N GLY A 352 31.41 -11.03 10.90
CA GLY A 352 29.96 -11.03 10.98
C GLY A 352 29.27 -9.98 10.12
N ALA A 353 28.06 -9.61 10.51
CA ALA A 353 27.25 -8.61 9.83
C ALA A 353 27.86 -7.20 9.94
N ILE A 354 27.68 -6.40 8.88
CA ILE A 354 27.99 -4.96 8.96
C ILE A 354 26.90 -4.23 9.72
N GLU A 355 25.66 -4.44 9.31
CA GLU A 355 24.52 -3.70 9.81
C GLU A 355 23.22 -4.53 9.63
N THR A 356 22.28 -4.36 10.57
CA THR A 356 20.90 -4.81 10.37
C THR A 356 20.07 -3.59 10.00
N LEU A 357 19.45 -3.65 8.84
CA LEU A 357 18.68 -2.54 8.27
C LEU A 357 17.33 -2.40 8.97
N ASP A 358 16.91 -1.16 9.14
CA ASP A 358 15.62 -0.84 9.72
C ASP A 358 14.46 -1.49 8.97
N SER A 359 13.55 -2.09 9.75
CA SER A 359 12.33 -2.70 9.26
C SER A 359 11.14 -1.88 9.74
N PRO A 360 10.53 -1.05 8.90
CA PRO A 360 9.40 -0.22 9.33
C PRO A 360 8.17 -1.07 9.67
N GLY A 361 8.07 -1.48 10.94
CA GLY A 361 6.85 -2.02 11.55
C GLY A 361 6.43 -3.45 11.20
N ASP A 362 6.83 -4.01 10.05
CA ASP A 362 6.46 -5.37 9.63
C ASP A 362 7.53 -6.39 10.02
N ARG A 363 7.16 -7.34 10.87
CA ARG A 363 8.01 -8.45 11.32
C ARG A 363 7.73 -9.77 10.62
N SER A 364 6.92 -9.75 9.56
CA SER A 364 6.69 -10.95 8.77
C SER A 364 7.96 -11.35 7.98
N PRO A 365 8.10 -12.64 7.61
CA PRO A 365 9.28 -13.13 6.91
C PRO A 365 9.59 -12.33 5.63
N VAL A 366 10.87 -12.09 5.38
CA VAL A 366 11.36 -11.50 4.11
C VAL A 366 11.39 -12.58 3.05
N VAL A 367 10.28 -12.73 2.33
CA VAL A 367 10.07 -13.85 1.41
C VAL A 367 10.93 -13.77 0.15
N SER A 368 11.31 -12.57 -0.28
CA SER A 368 12.13 -12.37 -1.46
C SER A 368 12.87 -11.03 -1.44
N LEU A 369 14.09 -11.02 -1.95
CA LEU A 369 14.92 -9.85 -2.20
C LEU A 369 15.29 -9.81 -3.67
N ALA A 370 15.30 -8.64 -4.29
CA ALA A 370 15.74 -8.45 -5.66
C ALA A 370 16.66 -7.23 -5.75
N THR A 371 17.82 -7.41 -6.34
CA THR A 371 18.81 -6.36 -6.59
C THR A 371 18.28 -5.36 -7.61
N VAL A 372 18.54 -4.08 -7.37
CA VAL A 372 18.29 -2.98 -8.32
C VAL A 372 19.60 -2.24 -8.52
N PRO A 373 20.23 -2.33 -9.68
CA PRO A 373 21.45 -1.59 -9.97
C PRO A 373 21.19 -0.09 -10.04
N SER A 374 22.25 0.71 -9.88
CA SER A 374 22.16 2.17 -10.02
C SER A 374 21.78 2.55 -11.45
N ASN A 375 20.71 3.33 -11.57
CA ASN A 375 20.23 3.84 -12.86
C ASN A 375 19.62 5.22 -12.66
N PRO A 376 20.19 6.28 -13.30
CA PRO A 376 19.67 7.65 -13.17
C PRO A 376 18.19 7.82 -13.52
N ASN A 377 17.68 6.95 -14.39
CA ASN A 377 16.30 6.98 -14.86
C ASN A 377 15.33 6.18 -13.98
N SER A 378 15.82 5.49 -12.95
CA SER A 378 14.99 4.75 -11.98
C SER A 378 14.66 5.61 -10.77
N GLY A 379 13.55 5.31 -10.11
CA GLY A 379 13.19 5.89 -8.80
C GLY A 379 14.18 5.51 -7.68
N ILE A 380 15.00 4.47 -7.91
CA ILE A 380 16.11 4.04 -7.05
C ILE A 380 17.42 4.40 -7.79
N SER A 381 17.65 5.70 -8.00
CA SER A 381 18.70 6.18 -8.89
C SER A 381 20.12 5.80 -8.46
N ARG A 382 20.35 5.59 -7.17
CA ARG A 382 21.64 5.22 -6.59
C ARG A 382 21.80 3.72 -6.39
N GLY A 383 20.89 2.92 -6.94
CA GLY A 383 20.89 1.48 -6.71
C GLY A 383 20.39 1.08 -5.32
N GLY A 384 20.32 -0.22 -5.11
CA GLY A 384 19.85 -0.83 -3.88
C GLY A 384 19.15 -2.17 -4.13
N PHE A 385 18.04 -2.39 -3.46
CA PHE A 385 17.26 -3.61 -3.64
C PHE A 385 15.78 -3.40 -3.26
N ILE A 386 14.93 -4.29 -3.76
CA ILE A 386 13.53 -4.39 -3.36
C ILE A 386 13.39 -5.57 -2.41
N ALA A 387 12.69 -5.36 -1.30
CA ALA A 387 12.39 -6.38 -0.31
C ALA A 387 10.87 -6.59 -0.20
N CYS A 388 10.43 -7.80 -0.48
CA CYS A 388 9.07 -8.25 -0.17
C CYS A 388 9.09 -9.03 1.15
N ARG A 389 8.44 -8.47 2.16
CA ARG A 389 7.97 -9.22 3.32
C ARG A 389 6.62 -9.83 2.97
N LEU A 390 6.12 -10.71 3.81
CA LEU A 390 4.82 -11.34 3.51
C LEU A 390 3.71 -10.28 3.35
N ASN A 391 3.71 -9.21 4.15
CA ASN A 391 2.63 -8.23 4.15
C ASN A 391 3.02 -6.87 3.54
N THR A 392 4.30 -6.55 3.43
CA THR A 392 4.77 -5.24 2.96
C THR A 392 5.88 -5.36 1.92
N CYS A 393 5.96 -4.36 1.05
CA CYS A 393 7.02 -4.24 0.04
C CYS A 393 7.72 -2.89 0.21
N TYR A 394 9.06 -2.92 0.21
CA TYR A 394 9.90 -1.74 0.34
C TYR A 394 11.03 -1.75 -0.69
N ALA A 395 11.33 -0.59 -1.24
CA ALA A 395 12.57 -0.34 -1.96
C ALA A 395 13.59 0.26 -0.99
N TYR A 396 14.77 -0.33 -0.91
CA TYR A 396 15.89 0.17 -0.12
C TYR A 396 16.86 0.87 -1.06
N GLU A 397 16.90 2.19 -1.01
CA GLU A 397 17.81 3.00 -1.84
C GLU A 397 19.10 3.30 -1.08
N GLN A 398 20.24 3.13 -1.73
CA GLN A 398 21.53 3.49 -1.15
C GLN A 398 21.67 5.01 -1.08
N LYS A 399 21.80 5.56 0.13
CA LYS A 399 22.13 6.96 0.39
C LYS A 399 23.43 7.03 1.18
N GLU A 400 24.50 7.51 0.53
CA GLU A 400 25.85 7.53 1.10
C GLU A 400 26.30 6.13 1.55
N SER A 401 26.38 5.88 2.85
CA SER A 401 26.77 4.57 3.42
C SER A 401 25.59 3.74 3.96
N LYS A 402 24.35 4.25 3.87
CA LYS A 402 23.16 3.62 4.44
C LYS A 402 22.11 3.28 3.38
N TYR A 403 21.28 2.29 3.68
CA TYR A 403 20.12 1.94 2.87
C TYR A 403 18.84 2.49 3.52
N VAL A 404 18.12 3.34 2.79
CA VAL A 404 16.90 4.00 3.26
C VAL A 404 15.68 3.28 2.70
N PRO A 405 14.79 2.75 3.55
CA PRO A 405 13.57 2.12 3.10
C PRO A 405 12.56 3.13 2.56
N LYS A 406 11.97 2.83 1.41
CA LYS A 406 10.85 3.54 0.79
C LYS A 406 9.72 2.56 0.56
N GLN A 407 8.56 2.84 1.11
CA GLN A 407 7.42 1.94 0.98
C GLN A 407 6.86 1.94 -0.44
N ILE A 408 6.62 0.75 -0.97
CA ILE A 408 5.88 0.51 -2.21
C ILE A 408 4.47 0.10 -1.81
N PHE A 409 3.48 0.93 -2.15
CA PHE A 409 2.08 0.69 -1.79
C PHE A 409 1.44 -0.30 -2.76
N LEU A 410 1.63 -1.57 -2.47
CA LEU A 410 0.95 -2.69 -3.11
C LEU A 410 0.31 -3.57 -2.04
N GLU A 411 -0.76 -4.27 -2.42
CA GLU A 411 -1.44 -5.20 -1.51
C GLU A 411 -0.82 -6.61 -1.58
N GLY A 412 -0.40 -7.13 -0.41
CA GLY A 412 0.05 -8.50 -0.23
C GLY A 412 -1.14 -9.49 -0.06
N PRO A 413 -0.90 -10.72 0.40
CA PRO A 413 0.41 -11.25 0.83
C PRO A 413 1.36 -11.51 -0.34
N PHE A 414 2.62 -11.09 -0.18
CA PHE A 414 3.62 -11.21 -1.26
C PHE A 414 4.24 -12.62 -1.30
N VAL A 415 4.63 -13.04 -2.49
CA VAL A 415 5.22 -14.35 -2.78
C VAL A 415 6.68 -14.21 -3.18
N SER A 416 6.97 -13.29 -4.10
CA SER A 416 8.30 -13.07 -4.64
C SER A 416 8.42 -11.70 -5.30
N VAL A 417 9.65 -11.27 -5.49
CA VAL A 417 10.03 -10.14 -6.34
C VAL A 417 11.24 -10.54 -7.18
N CYS A 418 11.24 -10.17 -8.44
CA CYS A 418 12.43 -10.16 -9.29
C CYS A 418 12.49 -8.85 -10.09
N TYR A 419 13.67 -8.51 -10.58
CA TYR A 419 13.93 -7.27 -11.29
C TYR A 419 14.60 -7.54 -12.63
N ASP A 420 14.07 -6.92 -13.68
CA ASP A 420 14.65 -6.93 -15.03
C ASP A 420 15.44 -5.65 -15.25
N GLU A 421 16.76 -5.77 -15.26
CA GLU A 421 17.68 -4.62 -15.44
C GLU A 421 17.54 -4.01 -16.83
N LYS A 422 17.24 -4.82 -17.85
CA LYS A 422 17.14 -4.36 -19.24
C LYS A 422 16.01 -3.34 -19.45
N ASN A 423 14.86 -3.60 -18.85
CA ASN A 423 13.66 -2.76 -18.99
C ASN A 423 13.35 -1.92 -17.75
N ASN A 424 14.15 -2.05 -16.68
CA ASN A 424 13.90 -1.43 -15.37
C ASN A 424 12.53 -1.81 -14.77
N HIS A 425 12.09 -3.04 -14.95
CA HIS A 425 10.83 -3.53 -14.46
C HIS A 425 11.00 -4.40 -13.22
N ALA A 426 10.23 -4.12 -12.17
CA ALA A 426 10.03 -5.04 -11.06
C ALA A 426 8.83 -5.93 -11.32
N LEU A 427 8.96 -7.24 -11.11
CA LEU A 427 7.86 -8.21 -11.10
C LEU A 427 7.58 -8.61 -9.67
N ILE A 428 6.47 -8.13 -9.14
CA ILE A 428 6.04 -8.37 -7.76
C ILE A 428 4.82 -9.28 -7.79
N SER A 429 4.92 -10.42 -7.10
CA SER A 429 3.87 -11.43 -7.08
C SER A 429 3.18 -11.50 -5.73
N SER A 430 1.86 -11.60 -5.74
CA SER A 430 1.03 -11.69 -4.54
C SER A 430 -0.01 -12.81 -4.64
N ARG A 431 -0.34 -13.37 -3.47
CA ARG A 431 -1.40 -14.37 -3.29
C ARG A 431 -2.78 -13.73 -3.30
N PRO A 432 -3.84 -14.53 -3.52
CA PRO A 432 -5.21 -14.09 -3.27
C PRO A 432 -5.40 -13.63 -1.82
N ASN A 433 -6.26 -12.64 -1.64
CA ASN A 433 -6.73 -12.19 -0.33
C ASN A 433 -8.22 -11.82 -0.41
N ALA A 434 -8.84 -11.40 0.71
CA ALA A 434 -10.25 -11.06 0.76
C ALA A 434 -10.66 -9.90 -0.18
N ARG A 435 -9.74 -8.99 -0.48
CA ARG A 435 -10.00 -7.84 -1.39
C ARG A 435 -9.67 -8.17 -2.84
N GLN A 436 -8.69 -9.06 -3.04
CA GLN A 436 -8.17 -9.45 -4.35
C GLN A 436 -8.23 -10.98 -4.46
N PRO A 437 -9.30 -11.54 -5.05
CA PRO A 437 -9.56 -12.98 -5.04
C PRO A 437 -8.64 -13.79 -5.96
N HIS A 438 -7.79 -13.12 -6.75
CA HIS A 438 -6.86 -13.77 -7.68
C HIS A 438 -5.41 -13.50 -7.30
N ALA A 439 -4.54 -14.48 -7.51
CA ALA A 439 -3.10 -14.26 -7.48
C ALA A 439 -2.71 -13.27 -8.58
N ARG A 440 -1.74 -12.39 -8.30
CA ARG A 440 -1.34 -11.32 -9.22
C ARG A 440 0.16 -11.32 -9.42
N HIS A 441 0.56 -11.10 -10.67
CA HIS A 441 1.93 -10.84 -11.06
C HIS A 441 1.97 -9.43 -11.64
N ILE A 442 2.46 -8.48 -10.87
CA ILE A 442 2.48 -7.05 -11.21
C ILE A 442 3.84 -6.70 -11.78
N VAL A 443 3.87 -6.31 -13.05
CA VAL A 443 5.02 -5.71 -13.69
C VAL A 443 4.90 -4.19 -13.54
N CYS A 444 5.89 -3.58 -12.91
CA CYS A 444 5.86 -2.14 -12.65
C CYS A 444 7.24 -1.49 -12.78
N THR A 445 7.26 -0.21 -13.09
CA THR A 445 8.41 0.67 -12.90
C THR A 445 8.35 1.32 -11.53
N ILE A 446 9.51 1.55 -10.93
CA ILE A 446 9.60 2.27 -9.66
C ILE A 446 10.11 3.67 -9.96
N GLU A 447 9.32 4.66 -9.60
CA GLU A 447 9.65 6.07 -9.75
C GLU A 447 9.90 6.73 -8.40
N LYS A 448 10.59 7.86 -8.45
CA LYS A 448 10.91 8.64 -7.26
C LYS A 448 9.62 9.26 -6.69
N GLY A 449 9.27 8.86 -5.49
CA GLY A 449 8.22 9.47 -4.69
C GLY A 449 8.79 10.49 -3.69
N ASN A 450 8.13 10.61 -2.55
CA ASN A 450 8.61 11.38 -1.40
C ASN A 450 9.81 10.67 -0.73
N ASP A 451 10.40 11.29 0.30
CA ASP A 451 11.56 10.70 0.99
C ASP A 451 11.29 9.32 1.62
N GLU A 452 10.05 9.04 1.99
CA GLU A 452 9.63 7.77 2.64
C GLU A 452 8.90 6.81 1.69
N THR A 453 8.54 7.24 0.47
CA THR A 453 7.72 6.46 -0.45
C THR A 453 8.34 6.34 -1.83
N ALA A 454 8.11 5.20 -2.48
CA ALA A 454 8.40 5.00 -3.89
C ALA A 454 7.07 4.84 -4.67
N ILE A 455 6.97 5.50 -5.81
CA ILE A 455 5.79 5.39 -6.68
C ILE A 455 5.96 4.15 -7.55
N CYS A 456 4.97 3.27 -7.49
CA CYS A 456 4.90 2.08 -8.33
C CYS A 456 3.94 2.33 -9.50
N ASN A 457 4.49 2.51 -10.70
CA ASN A 457 3.69 2.63 -11.91
C ASN A 457 3.50 1.27 -12.53
N VAL A 458 2.29 0.76 -12.47
CA VAL A 458 1.93 -0.55 -13.00
C VAL A 458 1.91 -0.52 -14.53
N VAL A 459 2.79 -1.31 -15.13
CA VAL A 459 2.82 -1.54 -16.58
C VAL A 459 1.76 -2.59 -16.95
N HIS A 460 1.79 -3.74 -16.25
CA HIS A 460 0.80 -4.80 -16.39
C HIS A 460 0.50 -5.47 -15.05
N ALA A 461 -0.75 -5.89 -14.88
CA ALA A 461 -1.18 -6.73 -13.77
C ALA A 461 -1.74 -8.04 -14.36
N PHE A 462 -0.94 -9.10 -14.36
CA PHE A 462 -1.37 -10.42 -14.82
C PHE A 462 -2.12 -11.13 -13.69
N HIS A 463 -3.37 -11.46 -13.94
CA HIS A 463 -4.20 -12.20 -13.00
C HIS A 463 -4.02 -13.69 -13.23
N ALA A 464 -3.56 -14.37 -12.19
CA ALA A 464 -3.50 -15.82 -12.13
C ALA A 464 -4.76 -16.38 -11.45
N GLY A 465 -4.79 -17.69 -11.19
CA GLY A 465 -5.95 -18.34 -10.56
C GLY A 465 -6.26 -17.85 -9.13
N ASN A 466 -7.32 -18.36 -8.59
CA ASN A 466 -7.82 -18.02 -7.25
C ASN A 466 -7.15 -18.81 -6.10
N SER A 467 -6.22 -19.69 -6.41
CA SER A 467 -5.43 -20.44 -5.44
C SER A 467 -3.94 -20.26 -5.70
N GLN A 468 -3.19 -19.90 -4.66
CA GLN A 468 -1.73 -19.82 -4.66
C GLN A 468 -1.22 -20.06 -3.25
N GLN A 469 -1.03 -21.32 -2.88
CA GLN A 469 -0.53 -21.73 -1.55
C GLN A 469 1.00 -21.70 -1.51
N LEU A 470 1.65 -22.15 -2.58
CA LEU A 470 3.09 -22.19 -2.67
C LEU A 470 3.70 -20.80 -2.88
N LEU A 471 4.87 -20.58 -2.30
CA LEU A 471 5.72 -19.44 -2.61
C LEU A 471 6.48 -19.69 -3.92
N SER A 472 5.74 -19.82 -5.03
CA SER A 472 6.30 -20.04 -6.36
C SER A 472 6.96 -18.75 -6.87
N ARG A 473 8.13 -18.87 -7.50
CA ARG A 473 8.87 -17.73 -8.05
C ARG A 473 8.67 -17.67 -9.55
N PRO A 474 8.03 -16.62 -10.07
CA PRO A 474 8.00 -16.33 -11.50
C PRO A 474 9.35 -15.80 -11.96
N CYS A 475 9.59 -15.84 -13.27
CA CYS A 475 10.79 -15.28 -13.86
C CYS A 475 10.51 -14.48 -15.12
N TYR A 476 11.44 -13.60 -15.47
CA TYR A 476 11.50 -12.96 -16.78
C TYR A 476 12.21 -13.86 -17.79
N ILE A 477 11.74 -13.82 -19.03
CA ILE A 477 12.36 -14.50 -20.17
C ILE A 477 12.53 -13.47 -21.28
N ASN A 478 13.77 -13.11 -21.58
CA ASN A 478 14.08 -12.17 -22.66
C ASN A 478 14.09 -12.91 -24.00
N VAL A 479 13.14 -12.61 -24.88
CA VAL A 479 13.13 -13.05 -26.28
C VAL A 479 13.61 -11.92 -27.20
N GLU A 480 13.84 -12.19 -28.49
CA GLU A 480 14.47 -11.23 -29.40
C GLU A 480 13.83 -9.84 -29.39
N ASN A 481 12.49 -9.75 -29.42
CA ASN A 481 11.76 -8.48 -29.52
C ASN A 481 10.79 -8.22 -28.36
N ASP A 482 10.80 -9.07 -27.32
CA ASP A 482 9.85 -8.96 -26.21
C ASP A 482 10.48 -9.50 -24.92
N THR A 483 9.88 -9.18 -23.80
CA THR A 483 10.17 -9.80 -22.52
C THR A 483 8.91 -10.51 -22.03
N LEU A 484 9.05 -11.78 -21.70
CA LEU A 484 7.94 -12.60 -21.21
C LEU A 484 8.01 -12.74 -19.70
N VAL A 485 6.85 -12.88 -19.07
CA VAL A 485 6.71 -13.29 -17.68
C VAL A 485 6.21 -14.72 -17.66
N ALA A 486 6.94 -15.62 -17.03
CA ALA A 486 6.52 -16.98 -16.78
C ALA A 486 6.13 -17.16 -15.31
N ALA A 487 4.94 -17.65 -15.03
CA ALA A 487 4.49 -17.93 -13.68
C ALA A 487 3.61 -19.19 -13.60
N HIS A 488 3.76 -19.90 -12.49
CA HIS A 488 2.95 -21.09 -12.21
C HIS A 488 1.57 -20.70 -11.68
N GLN A 489 0.53 -21.29 -12.26
CA GLN A 489 -0.85 -21.19 -11.80
C GLN A 489 -1.29 -22.51 -11.17
N GLU A 490 -1.49 -22.51 -9.85
CA GLU A 490 -1.90 -23.72 -9.12
C GLU A 490 -3.30 -24.19 -9.54
N SER A 491 -4.23 -23.27 -9.75
CA SER A 491 -5.62 -23.58 -10.10
C SER A 491 -5.78 -24.34 -11.42
N THR A 492 -4.89 -24.12 -12.38
CA THR A 492 -4.91 -24.76 -13.70
C THR A 492 -3.80 -25.76 -13.89
N SER A 493 -2.93 -25.96 -12.88
CA SER A 493 -1.74 -26.81 -12.96
C SER A 493 -0.94 -26.54 -14.24
N SER A 494 -0.65 -25.26 -14.50
CA SER A 494 0.06 -24.84 -15.71
C SER A 494 1.04 -23.70 -15.42
N ILE A 495 2.00 -23.52 -16.32
CA ILE A 495 2.84 -22.33 -16.38
C ILE A 495 2.29 -21.42 -17.45
N SER A 496 1.85 -20.25 -17.09
CA SER A 496 1.41 -19.24 -18.04
C SER A 496 2.54 -18.31 -18.42
N LEU A 497 2.61 -17.98 -19.71
CA LEU A 497 3.56 -17.02 -20.26
C LEU A 497 2.79 -15.81 -20.80
N TRP A 498 3.14 -14.62 -20.30
CA TRP A 498 2.58 -13.35 -20.77
C TRP A 498 3.65 -12.51 -21.42
N SER A 499 3.30 -11.83 -22.48
CA SER A 499 4.12 -10.85 -23.17
C SER A 499 3.99 -9.49 -22.47
N ILE A 500 5.10 -8.84 -22.17
CA ILE A 500 5.08 -7.48 -21.59
C ILE A 500 4.73 -6.46 -22.65
N SER A 501 5.18 -6.63 -23.92
CA SER A 501 4.88 -5.68 -24.99
C SER A 501 3.39 -5.62 -25.31
N THR A 502 2.66 -6.74 -25.23
CA THR A 502 1.24 -6.81 -25.59
C THR A 502 0.29 -6.89 -24.40
N GLY A 503 0.78 -7.20 -23.20
CA GLY A 503 -0.04 -7.45 -22.02
C GLY A 503 -0.87 -8.74 -22.09
N LYS A 504 -0.68 -9.60 -23.10
CA LYS A 504 -1.52 -10.80 -23.34
C LYS A 504 -0.79 -12.07 -22.94
N GLN A 505 -1.58 -13.07 -22.53
CA GLN A 505 -1.08 -14.43 -22.38
C GLN A 505 -0.82 -15.04 -23.75
N ILE A 506 0.42 -15.48 -24.00
CA ILE A 506 0.83 -16.02 -25.31
C ILE A 506 0.90 -17.55 -25.31
N ASN A 507 1.14 -18.16 -24.15
CA ASN A 507 1.25 -19.61 -24.03
C ASN A 507 0.83 -20.11 -22.65
N SER A 508 0.48 -21.39 -22.56
CA SER A 508 0.23 -22.10 -21.30
C SER A 508 0.82 -23.49 -21.42
N LEU A 509 1.70 -23.85 -20.48
CA LEU A 509 2.41 -25.12 -20.46
C LEU A 509 1.84 -26.00 -19.33
N PRO A 510 1.17 -27.11 -19.62
CA PRO A 510 0.62 -27.98 -18.59
C PRO A 510 1.77 -28.63 -17.78
N VAL A 511 1.58 -28.70 -16.46
CA VAL A 511 2.54 -29.34 -15.54
C VAL A 511 1.83 -30.35 -14.65
N SER A 512 2.50 -31.48 -14.39
CA SER A 512 1.96 -32.55 -13.53
C SER A 512 2.26 -32.30 -12.05
N ASP A 513 3.29 -31.54 -11.74
CA ASP A 513 3.73 -31.27 -10.37
C ASP A 513 3.81 -29.75 -10.15
N PRO A 514 3.43 -29.24 -8.97
CA PRO A 514 3.52 -27.82 -8.66
C PRO A 514 4.95 -27.29 -8.83
N VAL A 515 5.08 -26.15 -9.51
CA VAL A 515 6.36 -25.50 -9.77
C VAL A 515 6.66 -24.51 -8.65
N VAL A 516 7.86 -24.64 -8.05
CA VAL A 516 8.30 -23.83 -6.93
C VAL A 516 9.27 -22.71 -7.35
N ASP A 517 10.05 -22.95 -8.44
CA ASP A 517 11.01 -21.98 -8.95
C ASP A 517 11.21 -22.13 -10.45
N MET A 518 11.63 -21.06 -11.12
CA MET A 518 11.87 -21.02 -12.56
C MET A 518 13.00 -20.08 -12.89
N CYS A 519 13.77 -20.40 -13.93
CA CYS A 519 14.73 -19.46 -14.51
C CYS A 519 14.83 -19.62 -16.04
N ALA A 520 15.14 -18.52 -16.70
CA ALA A 520 15.53 -18.54 -18.12
C ALA A 520 16.97 -19.01 -18.25
N VAL A 521 17.24 -19.81 -19.26
CA VAL A 521 18.55 -20.39 -19.56
C VAL A 521 18.86 -20.14 -21.02
N ASP A 522 19.92 -19.38 -21.28
CA ASP A 522 20.42 -19.14 -22.63
C ASP A 522 21.71 -19.95 -22.85
N VAL A 523 21.67 -20.85 -23.81
CA VAL A 523 22.82 -21.70 -24.17
C VAL A 523 23.03 -21.62 -25.68
N ASN A 524 24.15 -21.08 -26.09
CA ASN A 524 24.50 -20.99 -27.52
C ASN A 524 23.40 -20.37 -28.39
N SER A 525 22.80 -19.27 -27.90
CA SER A 525 21.63 -18.57 -28.52
C SER A 525 20.35 -19.39 -28.60
N ASN A 526 20.28 -20.52 -27.93
CA ASN A 526 19.03 -21.25 -27.72
C ASN A 526 18.46 -20.92 -26.34
N LEU A 527 17.23 -20.45 -26.34
CA LEU A 527 16.54 -20.04 -25.12
C LEU A 527 15.73 -21.22 -24.56
N PHE A 528 15.92 -21.48 -23.29
CA PHE A 528 15.20 -22.49 -22.54
C PHE A 528 14.55 -21.87 -21.30
N LEU A 529 13.43 -22.45 -20.87
CA LEU A 529 12.84 -22.20 -19.56
C LEU A 529 13.05 -23.46 -18.68
N ALA A 530 13.84 -23.30 -17.64
CA ALA A 530 13.99 -24.34 -16.63
C ALA A 530 12.98 -24.11 -15.48
N THR A 531 12.27 -25.16 -15.10
CA THR A 531 11.26 -25.12 -14.04
C THR A 531 11.53 -26.21 -13.02
N LEU A 532 11.40 -25.86 -11.74
CA LEU A 532 11.67 -26.74 -10.63
C LEU A 532 10.37 -27.10 -9.89
N SER A 533 10.10 -28.38 -9.74
CA SER A 533 9.15 -28.90 -8.76
C SER A 533 9.90 -29.45 -7.54
N ALA A 534 9.18 -29.89 -6.52
CA ALA A 534 9.81 -30.50 -5.34
C ALA A 534 10.75 -31.68 -5.66
N LYS A 535 10.59 -32.33 -6.81
CA LYS A 535 11.31 -33.56 -7.18
C LYS A 535 12.10 -33.48 -8.50
N LYS A 536 11.65 -32.62 -9.43
CA LYS A 536 12.11 -32.66 -10.83
C LYS A 536 12.41 -31.26 -11.37
N VAL A 537 13.36 -31.22 -12.29
CA VAL A 537 13.58 -30.09 -13.20
C VAL A 537 13.01 -30.44 -14.56
N ARG A 538 12.20 -29.56 -15.14
CA ARG A 538 11.74 -29.65 -16.53
C ARG A 538 12.35 -28.53 -17.34
N ILE A 539 12.81 -28.87 -18.53
CA ILE A 539 13.41 -27.94 -19.48
C ILE A 539 12.46 -27.82 -20.66
N TYR A 540 12.09 -26.59 -20.96
CA TYR A 540 11.26 -26.26 -22.12
C TYR A 540 12.11 -25.48 -23.10
N SER A 541 12.17 -25.89 -24.35
CA SER A 541 12.90 -25.18 -25.40
C SER A 541 11.97 -24.22 -26.14
N HIS A 542 12.52 -23.06 -26.52
CA HIS A 542 11.84 -22.05 -27.32
C HIS A 542 12.18 -22.28 -28.81
N GLY A 543 11.23 -22.85 -29.55
CA GLY A 543 11.47 -23.22 -30.94
C GLY A 543 10.23 -23.16 -31.84
#